data_2583086592e02a2feeb10e5b25a23158
#
_entry.id   2583086592e02a2feeb10e5b25a23158
#
_cell.length_a   1.000
_cell.length_b   1.000
_cell.length_c   1.000
_cell.angle_alpha   90.00
_cell.angle_beta   90.00
_cell.angle_gamma   90.00
#
_symmetry.space_group_name_H-M   'P 1'
#
loop_
_entity.id
_entity.type
_entity.pdbx_description
1 polymer ?
#
loop_
_entity_poly.entity_id
_entity_poly.type
_entity_poly.pdbx_seq_one_letter_code
_entity_poly.pdbx_strand_id
1 'polypeptide(L)'
;GMACEIANKEYKDNAKKAVEIKKAMLQELNASGIEYSINGDPEFCVDTTINVSLKGVSSEALMISTKQFCGVSNGSACTSKSYSPSYVLRAMGIENDTIESSLRISWGAGTNKNEAIEGIRELLLVAKQFNS
;
A
#
# COMPACT_ATOMS: atom_id res chain seq x y z
N GLY A 1 -15.09 -26.63 -5.93
CA GLY A 1 -15.50 -26.74 -4.55
C GLY A 1 -16.06 -25.43 -4.01
N MET A 2 -16.39 -25.39 -2.73
CA MET A 2 -17.07 -24.26 -2.05
C MET A 2 -16.43 -22.88 -2.29
N ALA A 3 -15.10 -22.81 -2.28
CA ALA A 3 -14.40 -21.56 -2.57
C ALA A 3 -14.72 -20.97 -3.95
N CYS A 4 -14.85 -21.83 -4.97
CA CYS A 4 -15.21 -21.38 -6.32
C CYS A 4 -16.66 -20.90 -6.38
N GLU A 5 -17.57 -21.52 -5.63
CA GLU A 5 -18.96 -21.09 -5.56
C GLU A 5 -19.09 -19.73 -4.89
N ILE A 6 -18.40 -19.51 -3.79
CA ILE A 6 -18.36 -18.21 -3.09
C ILE A 6 -17.76 -17.15 -4.01
N ALA A 7 -16.60 -17.44 -4.59
CA ALA A 7 -15.94 -16.50 -5.51
C ALA A 7 -16.86 -16.13 -6.68
N ASN A 8 -17.54 -17.08 -7.28
CA ASN A 8 -18.45 -16.82 -8.40
C ASN A 8 -19.68 -15.96 -8.02
N LYS A 9 -20.12 -16.04 -6.78
CA LYS A 9 -21.23 -15.21 -6.28
C LYS A 9 -20.81 -13.78 -5.93
N GLU A 10 -19.62 -13.64 -5.38
CA GLU A 10 -19.20 -12.40 -4.69
C GLU A 10 -18.19 -11.56 -5.46
N TYR A 11 -17.53 -12.07 -6.51
CA TYR A 11 -16.39 -11.39 -7.14
C TYR A 11 -16.72 -9.99 -7.67
N LYS A 12 -17.95 -9.78 -8.20
CA LYS A 12 -18.34 -8.47 -8.73
C LYS A 12 -18.50 -7.42 -7.63
N ASP A 13 -19.10 -7.81 -6.51
CA ASP A 13 -19.29 -6.90 -5.38
C ASP A 13 -17.97 -6.63 -4.65
N ASN A 14 -17.12 -7.67 -4.53
CA ASN A 14 -15.79 -7.55 -3.98
C ASN A 14 -14.89 -6.64 -4.85
N ALA A 15 -14.99 -6.74 -6.19
CA ALA A 15 -14.27 -5.86 -7.10
C ALA A 15 -14.73 -4.39 -6.94
N LYS A 16 -16.04 -4.12 -6.85
CA LYS A 16 -16.55 -2.76 -6.60
C LYS A 16 -16.02 -2.18 -5.29
N LYS A 17 -16.08 -2.96 -4.20
CA LYS A 17 -15.54 -2.55 -2.90
C LYS A 17 -14.06 -2.24 -2.98
N ALA A 18 -13.28 -3.07 -3.68
CA ALA A 18 -11.86 -2.86 -3.86
C ALA A 18 -11.56 -1.52 -4.56
N VAL A 19 -12.28 -1.21 -5.64
CA VAL A 19 -12.15 0.07 -6.37
C VAL A 19 -12.53 1.26 -5.48
N GLU A 20 -13.58 1.15 -4.66
CA GLU A 20 -13.97 2.22 -3.75
C GLU A 20 -12.91 2.50 -2.67
N ILE A 21 -12.31 1.46 -2.11
CA ILE A 21 -11.23 1.60 -1.13
C ILE A 21 -10.01 2.22 -1.81
N LYS A 22 -9.61 1.74 -3.00
CA LYS A 22 -8.50 2.31 -3.78
C LYS A 22 -8.67 3.81 -4.00
N LYS A 23 -9.85 4.21 -4.47
CA LYS A 23 -10.16 5.63 -4.71
C LYS A 23 -10.05 6.46 -3.43
N ALA A 24 -10.60 5.96 -2.31
CA ALA A 24 -10.52 6.65 -1.03
C ALA A 24 -9.08 6.80 -0.54
N MET A 25 -8.27 5.74 -0.64
CA MET A 25 -6.85 5.80 -0.27
C MET A 25 -6.05 6.79 -1.11
N LEU A 26 -6.28 6.82 -2.43
CA LEU A 26 -5.64 7.80 -3.31
C LEU A 26 -6.07 9.24 -2.99
N GLN A 27 -7.32 9.47 -2.56
CA GLN A 27 -7.78 10.77 -2.08
C GLN A 27 -7.05 11.21 -0.81
N GLU A 28 -6.85 10.31 0.15
CA GLU A 28 -6.08 10.62 1.37
C GLU A 28 -4.62 10.91 1.07
N LEU A 29 -3.99 10.15 0.17
CA LEU A 29 -2.63 10.43 -0.31
C LEU A 29 -2.53 11.84 -0.93
N ASN A 30 -3.44 12.19 -1.84
CA ASN A 30 -3.47 13.51 -2.47
C ASN A 30 -3.68 14.64 -1.45
N ALA A 31 -4.57 14.43 -0.48
CA ALA A 31 -4.87 15.41 0.56
C ALA A 31 -3.76 15.55 1.61
N SER A 32 -2.84 14.58 1.69
CA SER A 32 -1.78 14.55 2.71
C SER A 32 -0.77 15.69 2.59
N GLY A 33 -0.52 16.19 1.38
CA GLY A 33 0.55 17.14 1.10
C GLY A 33 1.96 16.52 1.09
N ILE A 34 2.10 15.21 1.26
CA ILE A 34 3.36 14.49 1.10
C ILE A 34 3.60 14.27 -0.39
N GLU A 35 4.81 14.54 -0.86
CA GLU A 35 5.20 14.20 -2.24
C GLU A 35 5.30 12.67 -2.36
N TYR A 36 4.57 12.10 -3.31
CA TYR A 36 4.55 10.65 -3.52
C TYR A 36 4.50 10.28 -4.99
N SER A 37 4.84 9.05 -5.29
CA SER A 37 4.64 8.42 -6.61
C SER A 37 3.98 7.05 -6.45
N ILE A 38 3.12 6.68 -7.41
CA ILE A 38 2.58 5.33 -7.50
C ILE A 38 3.52 4.51 -8.39
N ASN A 39 3.96 3.37 -7.89
CA ASN A 39 4.81 2.44 -8.63
C ASN A 39 3.93 1.47 -9.43
N GLY A 40 4.03 1.53 -10.74
CA GLY A 40 3.25 0.75 -11.68
C GLY A 40 2.29 1.59 -12.50
N ASP A 41 1.66 0.96 -13.49
CA ASP A 41 0.68 1.62 -14.35
C ASP A 41 -0.71 1.52 -13.72
N PRO A 42 -1.38 2.64 -13.44
CA PRO A 42 -2.70 2.65 -12.80
C PRO A 42 -3.79 1.90 -13.59
N GLU A 43 -3.66 1.83 -14.92
CA GLU A 43 -4.63 1.15 -15.78
C GLU A 43 -4.49 -0.38 -15.72
N PHE A 44 -3.29 -0.88 -15.43
CA PHE A 44 -2.98 -2.30 -15.42
C PHE A 44 -2.73 -2.89 -14.03
N CYS A 45 -2.83 -2.07 -12.98
CA CYS A 45 -2.72 -2.54 -11.61
C CYS A 45 -4.04 -3.09 -11.08
N VAL A 46 -3.97 -4.15 -10.28
CA VAL A 46 -5.14 -4.68 -9.56
C VAL A 46 -5.71 -3.65 -8.57
N ASP A 47 -7.03 -3.73 -8.35
CA ASP A 47 -7.72 -2.77 -7.48
C ASP A 47 -7.64 -3.10 -5.98
N THR A 48 -6.98 -4.18 -5.62
CA THR A 48 -6.80 -4.62 -4.22
C THR A 48 -5.47 -4.22 -3.61
N THR A 49 -4.64 -3.49 -4.35
CA THR A 49 -3.28 -3.14 -3.91
C THR A 49 -2.84 -1.83 -4.55
N ILE A 50 -2.11 -1.03 -3.78
CA ILE A 50 -1.28 0.06 -4.29
C ILE A 50 0.16 -0.13 -3.83
N ASN A 51 1.12 0.23 -4.67
CA ASN A 51 2.50 0.41 -4.28
C ASN A 51 2.84 1.89 -4.42
N VAL A 52 3.19 2.52 -3.30
CA VAL A 52 3.43 3.96 -3.22
C VAL A 52 4.78 4.25 -2.61
N SER A 53 5.53 5.16 -3.21
CA SER A 53 6.77 5.70 -2.65
C SER A 53 6.49 7.07 -2.04
N LEU A 54 6.80 7.25 -0.76
CA LEU A 54 6.65 8.51 -0.04
C LEU A 54 8.01 9.19 0.02
N LYS A 55 8.21 10.25 -0.75
CA LYS A 55 9.52 10.90 -0.90
C LYS A 55 10.08 11.35 0.44
N GLY A 56 11.32 10.99 0.70
CA GLY A 56 12.04 11.35 1.94
C GLY A 56 11.66 10.53 3.18
N VAL A 57 10.80 9.52 3.04
CA VAL A 57 10.35 8.67 4.16
C VAL A 57 10.92 7.27 4.02
N SER A 58 11.64 6.79 5.03
CA SER A 58 12.07 5.38 5.08
C SER A 58 10.86 4.47 5.29
N SER A 59 10.62 3.56 4.35
CA SER A 59 9.53 2.60 4.44
C SER A 59 9.68 1.65 5.63
N GLU A 60 10.90 1.28 5.99
CA GLU A 60 11.18 0.43 7.14
C GLU A 60 10.84 1.12 8.46
N ALA A 61 11.30 2.37 8.64
CA ALA A 61 10.99 3.16 9.82
C ALA A 61 9.47 3.38 9.95
N LEU A 62 8.80 3.68 8.84
CA LEU A 62 7.36 3.88 8.82
C LEU A 62 6.59 2.60 9.18
N MET A 63 6.98 1.45 8.62
CA MET A 63 6.38 0.15 8.96
C MET A 63 6.52 -0.18 10.44
N ILE A 64 7.68 0.04 11.04
CA ILE A 64 7.91 -0.20 12.47
C ILE A 64 7.02 0.69 13.32
N SER A 65 6.92 1.97 12.97
CA SER A 65 6.15 2.97 13.74
C SER A 65 4.64 2.79 13.61
N THR A 66 4.16 2.18 12.52
CA THR A 66 2.73 2.04 12.23
C THR A 66 2.16 0.64 12.46
N LYS A 67 2.99 -0.32 12.87
CA LYS A 67 2.61 -1.74 13.04
C LYS A 67 1.41 -1.99 13.95
N GLN A 68 1.07 -1.04 14.83
CA GLN A 68 -0.03 -1.20 15.79
C GLN A 68 -1.41 -0.93 15.16
N PHE A 69 -1.47 -0.19 14.05
CA PHE A 69 -2.73 0.23 13.43
C PHE A 69 -2.84 -0.07 11.94
N CYS A 70 -1.75 -0.38 11.25
CA CYS A 70 -1.83 -0.88 9.88
C CYS A 70 -0.74 -1.90 9.56
N GLY A 71 -1.12 -2.91 8.77
CA GLY A 71 -0.21 -3.88 8.18
C GLY A 71 0.13 -3.50 6.76
N VAL A 72 1.33 -2.94 6.55
CA VAL A 72 1.87 -2.61 5.23
C VAL A 72 3.15 -3.38 4.98
N SER A 73 3.61 -3.44 3.74
CA SER A 73 4.81 -4.19 3.37
C SER A 73 5.70 -3.35 2.46
N ASN A 74 7.01 -3.44 2.63
CA ASN A 74 7.99 -2.84 1.71
C ASN A 74 8.53 -3.83 0.65
N GLY A 75 7.89 -4.99 0.52
CA GLY A 75 8.25 -6.00 -0.50
C GLY A 75 9.29 -7.03 -0.08
N SER A 76 9.96 -6.88 1.08
CA SER A 76 10.99 -7.81 1.56
C SER A 76 10.50 -8.70 2.72
N ALA A 77 9.26 -9.15 2.70
CA ALA A 77 8.55 -9.76 3.83
C ALA A 77 9.15 -11.06 4.42
N CYS A 78 10.14 -11.67 3.81
CA CYS A 78 10.63 -12.99 4.23
C CYS A 78 12.10 -13.08 4.60
N THR A 79 12.86 -11.99 4.60
CA THR A 79 14.29 -12.03 4.93
C THR A 79 14.59 -11.26 6.21
N SER A 80 14.36 -11.92 7.31
CA SER A 80 14.48 -11.39 8.68
C SER A 80 15.90 -11.01 9.15
N LYS A 81 16.89 -10.98 8.29
CA LYS A 81 18.29 -10.67 8.69
C LYS A 81 19.01 -9.62 7.87
N SER A 82 18.50 -9.20 6.74
CA SER A 82 19.04 -8.06 5.99
C SER A 82 17.96 -7.43 5.12
N TYR A 83 17.79 -6.12 5.24
CA TYR A 83 16.99 -5.36 4.30
C TYR A 83 17.54 -5.59 2.88
N SER A 84 16.69 -6.05 1.97
CA SER A 84 17.01 -6.14 0.55
C SER A 84 15.93 -5.41 -0.22
N PRO A 85 16.31 -4.41 -1.04
CA PRO A 85 15.35 -3.69 -1.88
C PRO A 85 14.55 -4.65 -2.76
N SER A 86 13.28 -4.33 -3.00
CA SER A 86 12.38 -5.13 -3.83
C SER A 86 12.99 -5.39 -5.22
N TYR A 87 13.26 -6.65 -5.53
CA TYR A 87 13.76 -7.03 -6.85
C TYR A 87 12.73 -6.76 -7.96
N VAL A 88 11.43 -6.75 -7.62
CA VAL A 88 10.35 -6.42 -8.56
C VAL A 88 10.44 -4.94 -8.96
N LEU A 89 10.51 -4.04 -7.99
CA LEU A 89 10.60 -2.60 -8.25
C LEU A 89 11.90 -2.26 -9.01
N ARG A 90 12.99 -2.96 -8.67
CA ARG A 90 14.26 -2.82 -9.40
C ARG A 90 14.14 -3.29 -10.85
N ALA A 91 13.46 -4.42 -11.10
CA ALA A 91 13.20 -4.91 -12.47
C ALA A 91 12.29 -3.98 -13.27
N MET A 92 11.45 -3.19 -12.60
CA MET A 92 10.65 -2.12 -13.20
C MET A 92 11.46 -0.86 -13.52
N GLY A 93 12.75 -0.82 -13.19
CA GLY A 93 13.61 0.33 -13.43
C GLY A 93 13.47 1.47 -12.41
N ILE A 94 12.88 1.20 -11.25
CA ILE A 94 12.73 2.18 -10.19
C ILE A 94 14.06 2.33 -9.44
N GLU A 95 14.46 3.58 -9.20
CA GLU A 95 15.71 3.90 -8.51
C GLU A 95 15.71 3.45 -7.04
N ASN A 96 16.88 3.11 -6.50
CA ASN A 96 17.01 2.55 -5.17
C ASN A 96 16.42 3.46 -4.07
N ASP A 97 16.64 4.76 -4.13
CA ASP A 97 16.12 5.72 -3.14
C ASP A 97 14.58 5.73 -3.13
N THR A 98 13.97 5.59 -4.31
CA THR A 98 12.51 5.46 -4.45
C THR A 98 12.02 4.11 -3.92
N ILE A 99 12.78 3.03 -4.13
CA ILE A 99 12.46 1.70 -3.59
C ILE A 99 12.50 1.70 -2.06
N GLU A 100 13.48 2.37 -1.45
CA GLU A 100 13.61 2.47 0.01
C GLU A 100 12.43 3.20 0.66
N SER A 101 11.79 4.09 -0.06
CA SER A 101 10.59 4.81 0.38
C SER A 101 9.27 4.14 -0.02
N SER A 102 9.34 2.95 -0.66
CA SER A 102 8.17 2.26 -1.22
C SER A 102 7.45 1.41 -0.21
N LEU A 103 6.14 1.51 -0.20
CA LEU A 103 5.23 0.69 0.60
C LEU A 103 4.18 0.03 -0.29
N ARG A 104 3.87 -1.22 -0.01
CA ARG A 104 2.73 -1.92 -0.60
C ARG A 104 1.60 -1.98 0.43
N ILE A 105 0.48 -1.41 0.07
CA ILE A 105 -0.76 -1.41 0.85
C ILE A 105 -1.75 -2.29 0.12
N SER A 106 -2.31 -3.28 0.81
CA SER A 106 -3.24 -4.26 0.23
C SER A 106 -4.49 -4.40 1.08
N TRP A 107 -5.60 -4.67 0.45
CA TRP A 107 -6.89 -4.91 1.08
C TRP A 107 -7.65 -6.03 0.38
N GLY A 108 -8.70 -6.54 1.02
CA GLY A 108 -9.49 -7.64 0.52
C GLY A 108 -10.99 -7.44 0.73
N ALA A 109 -11.76 -8.47 0.39
CA ALA A 109 -13.22 -8.48 0.50
C ALA A 109 -13.74 -8.15 1.91
N GLY A 110 -13.01 -8.57 2.94
CA GLY A 110 -13.37 -8.34 4.34
C GLY A 110 -12.90 -6.99 4.90
N THR A 111 -12.20 -6.17 4.14
CA THR A 111 -11.69 -4.88 4.61
C THR A 111 -12.83 -3.88 4.76
N ASN A 112 -12.94 -3.27 5.94
CA ASN A 112 -13.85 -2.16 6.18
C ASN A 112 -13.23 -0.88 5.61
N LYS A 113 -14.00 -0.17 4.78
CA LYS A 113 -13.54 1.06 4.10
C LYS A 113 -13.14 2.15 5.09
N ASN A 114 -13.92 2.36 6.16
CA ASN A 114 -13.63 3.42 7.12
C ASN A 114 -12.35 3.11 7.92
N GLU A 115 -12.17 1.87 8.36
CA GLU A 115 -10.95 1.42 9.02
C GLU A 115 -9.73 1.55 8.10
N ALA A 116 -9.88 1.24 6.82
CA ALA A 116 -8.82 1.41 5.83
C ALA A 116 -8.43 2.89 5.65
N ILE A 117 -9.42 3.79 5.65
CA ILE A 117 -9.19 5.25 5.58
C ILE A 117 -8.51 5.75 6.85
N GLU A 118 -8.94 5.31 8.03
CA GLU A 118 -8.28 5.65 9.30
C GLU A 118 -6.83 5.17 9.31
N GLY A 119 -6.59 3.92 8.93
CA GLY A 119 -5.24 3.35 8.88
C GLY A 119 -4.30 4.12 7.95
N ILE A 120 -4.75 4.52 6.76
CA ILE A 120 -3.91 5.31 5.85
C ILE A 120 -3.67 6.73 6.38
N ARG A 121 -4.66 7.36 7.03
CA ARG A 121 -4.49 8.68 7.65
C ARG A 121 -3.44 8.65 8.76
N GLU A 122 -3.51 7.69 9.65
CA GLU A 122 -2.53 7.51 10.72
C GLU A 122 -1.13 7.27 10.15
N LEU A 123 -1.01 6.40 9.13
CA LEU A 123 0.24 6.16 8.43
C LEU A 123 0.83 7.47 7.85
N LEU A 124 0.00 8.28 7.20
CA LEU A 124 0.43 9.54 6.61
C LEU A 124 0.78 10.60 7.66
N LEU A 125 0.11 10.61 8.82
CA LEU A 125 0.49 11.48 9.95
C LEU A 125 1.88 11.14 10.48
N VAL A 126 2.19 9.85 10.65
CA VAL A 126 3.51 9.40 11.05
C VAL A 126 4.56 9.73 9.98
N ALA A 127 4.23 9.51 8.69
CA ALA A 127 5.12 9.81 7.58
C ALA A 127 5.53 11.30 7.54
N LYS A 128 4.62 12.23 7.88
CA LYS A 128 4.92 13.66 7.97
C LYS A 128 5.97 13.97 9.04
N GLN A 129 5.98 13.24 10.14
CA GLN A 129 6.96 13.44 11.22
C GLN A 129 8.39 13.08 10.79
N PHE A 130 8.52 12.16 9.83
CA PHE A 130 9.83 11.80 9.26
C PHE A 130 10.31 12.76 8.18
N ASN A 131 9.42 13.58 7.64
CA ASN A 131 9.68 14.47 6.51
C ASN A 131 9.85 15.95 6.96
N SER A 132 9.88 16.18 8.26
CA SER A 132 9.96 17.51 8.89
C SER A 132 11.38 17.98 9.10
#